data_12c5e55e401a6cb83b70083783e14cfe
#
_entry.id   12c5e55e401a6cb83b70083783e14cfe
#
_cell.length_a   1.000
_cell.length_b   1.000
_cell.length_c   1.000
_cell.angle_alpha   90.00
_cell.angle_beta   90.00
_cell.angle_gamma   90.00
#
_symmetry.space_group_name_H-M   'P 1'
#
loop_
_entity.id
_entity.type
_entity.pdbx_description
1 polymer ?
#
loop_
_entity_poly.entity_id
_entity_poly.type
_entity_poly.pdbx_seq_one_letter_code
_entity_poly.pdbx_strand_id
1 'polypeptide(L)'
;TGIYTIKVGRELTIAPTYKYANNALYAWTVDGKLLSSESILKYTWNQEQHLYIKLRVDTPEGYAEEELKVEVLELTPPTISIIIPSKGLKVPQNTDYILSPDIQHDDLENFRIEWVRDGEIVGTEKAYTFHEKELGTYSITIRASNIDGETIRDFDVEVVETMPYSVRFPTPSYTQTSTDRYTFAGRPVYLRPLLEYFDYPQYQWQVNGKIMEAATDRVFKFTPTTPGEYFVAVTVTEKMPNTQPLSRNITRSNTSITTTVKVICEEKTEQERYRQATATSSGIWD
;
A
#
# COMPACT_ATOMS: atom_id res chain seq x y z
N THR A 1 28.85 -4.48 31.13
CA THR A 1 29.10 -4.99 29.78
C THR A 1 28.09 -4.33 28.83
N GLY A 2 28.59 -3.37 28.02
CA GLY A 2 27.80 -2.70 27.00
C GLY A 2 27.62 -3.56 25.75
N ILE A 3 26.49 -3.37 25.03
CA ILE A 3 26.29 -3.90 23.68
C ILE A 3 26.66 -2.77 22.72
N TYR A 4 27.54 -3.07 21.79
CA TYR A 4 27.83 -2.17 20.67
C TYR A 4 26.97 -2.57 19.49
N THR A 5 26.21 -1.63 18.94
CA THR A 5 25.39 -1.84 17.75
C THR A 5 25.97 -1.04 16.58
N ILE A 6 26.16 -1.68 15.45
CA ILE A 6 26.66 -1.07 14.21
C ILE A 6 25.91 -1.62 13.01
N LYS A 7 25.85 -0.89 11.93
CA LYS A 7 25.28 -1.35 10.66
C LYS A 7 26.35 -1.97 9.76
N VAL A 8 25.94 -2.93 8.94
CA VAL A 8 26.80 -3.54 7.89
C VAL A 8 27.50 -2.46 7.06
N GLY A 9 28.79 -2.65 6.81
CA GLY A 9 29.62 -1.73 6.02
C GLY A 9 30.04 -0.44 6.75
N ARG A 10 29.64 -0.25 8.02
CA ARG A 10 30.08 0.88 8.86
C ARG A 10 31.28 0.49 9.73
N GLU A 11 32.21 1.43 9.92
CA GLU A 11 33.36 1.22 10.80
C GLU A 11 32.95 1.38 12.25
N LEU A 12 33.16 0.35 13.06
CA LEU A 12 33.06 0.41 14.52
C LEU A 12 34.43 0.77 15.09
N THR A 13 34.47 1.82 15.90
CA THR A 13 35.65 2.23 16.67
C THR A 13 35.41 1.97 18.14
N ILE A 14 36.25 1.11 18.77
CA ILE A 14 36.23 0.87 20.21
C ILE A 14 37.56 1.35 20.80
N ALA A 15 37.48 2.37 21.65
CA ALA A 15 38.63 2.97 22.34
C ALA A 15 38.53 2.75 23.86
N PRO A 16 39.04 1.65 24.38
CA PRO A 16 39.01 1.36 25.82
C PRO A 16 39.95 2.29 26.60
N THR A 17 39.64 2.48 27.87
CA THR A 17 40.52 3.18 28.80
C THR A 17 41.41 2.18 29.53
N TYR A 18 42.70 2.40 29.47
CA TYR A 18 43.70 1.53 30.09
C TYR A 18 44.30 2.17 31.33
N LYS A 19 44.59 1.34 32.34
CA LYS A 19 45.42 1.70 33.51
C LYS A 19 46.59 0.76 33.60
N TYR A 20 47.77 1.27 33.91
CA TYR A 20 48.99 0.48 34.06
C TYR A 20 49.41 -0.33 32.84
N ALA A 21 49.09 0.16 31.63
CA ALA A 21 49.34 -0.51 30.37
C ALA A 21 50.70 -0.10 29.72
N ASN A 22 51.77 0.01 30.53
CA ASN A 22 53.09 0.34 29.99
C ASN A 22 53.65 -0.86 29.23
N ASN A 23 54.15 -0.64 28.00
CA ASN A 23 54.64 -1.66 27.08
C ASN A 23 53.65 -2.80 26.83
N ALA A 24 52.37 -2.49 26.81
CA ALA A 24 51.31 -3.46 26.60
C ALA A 24 51.25 -3.93 25.13
N LEU A 25 50.92 -5.22 24.97
CA LEU A 25 50.54 -5.82 23.69
C LEU A 25 49.03 -6.05 23.71
N TYR A 26 48.38 -5.75 22.60
CA TYR A 26 46.90 -5.83 22.45
C TYR A 26 46.55 -6.94 21.48
N ALA A 27 45.47 -7.66 21.75
CA ALA A 27 44.89 -8.63 20.84
C ALA A 27 43.37 -8.56 20.91
N TRP A 28 42.76 -8.11 19.83
CA TRP A 28 41.33 -8.16 19.62
C TRP A 28 40.99 -9.41 18.82
N THR A 29 40.16 -10.27 19.35
CA THR A 29 39.80 -11.55 18.73
C THR A 29 38.32 -11.79 18.68
N VAL A 30 37.84 -12.54 17.65
CA VAL A 30 36.51 -13.12 17.56
C VAL A 30 36.69 -14.61 17.26
N ASP A 31 36.05 -15.48 18.05
CA ASP A 31 36.17 -16.94 17.91
C ASP A 31 37.64 -17.42 17.83
N GLY A 32 38.52 -16.76 18.59
CA GLY A 32 39.97 -17.05 18.61
C GLY A 32 40.76 -16.55 17.39
N LYS A 33 40.13 -15.90 16.43
CA LYS A 33 40.80 -15.28 15.27
C LYS A 33 41.14 -13.82 15.57
N LEU A 34 42.38 -13.41 15.31
CA LEU A 34 42.85 -12.04 15.51
C LEU A 34 42.19 -11.09 14.54
N LEU A 35 41.57 -10.02 15.03
CA LEU A 35 41.04 -8.89 14.26
C LEU A 35 42.03 -7.74 14.17
N SER A 36 42.65 -7.38 15.30
CA SER A 36 43.59 -6.25 15.42
C SER A 36 44.56 -6.45 16.58
N SER A 37 45.76 -5.88 16.49
CA SER A 37 46.75 -5.76 17.56
C SER A 37 46.94 -4.32 18.05
N GLU A 38 46.09 -3.40 17.59
CA GLU A 38 46.15 -2.00 17.99
C GLU A 38 45.43 -1.76 19.33
N SER A 39 45.79 -0.68 20.04
CA SER A 39 45.12 -0.30 21.29
C SER A 39 43.67 0.12 21.12
N ILE A 40 43.30 0.58 19.92
CA ILE A 40 41.94 0.96 19.51
C ILE A 40 41.52 0.01 18.40
N LEU A 41 40.37 -0.66 18.58
CA LEU A 41 39.80 -1.46 17.51
C LEU A 41 39.07 -0.54 16.53
N LYS A 42 39.39 -0.69 15.23
CA LYS A 42 38.64 -0.18 14.12
C LYS A 42 38.35 -1.33 13.16
N TYR A 43 37.10 -1.64 13.00
CA TYR A 43 36.73 -2.80 12.18
C TYR A 43 35.38 -2.61 11.47
N THR A 44 35.22 -3.18 10.27
CA THR A 44 34.02 -3.14 9.46
C THR A 44 33.58 -4.56 9.14
N TRP A 45 32.31 -4.87 9.42
CA TRP A 45 31.69 -6.15 9.04
C TRP A 45 30.79 -5.95 7.83
N ASN A 46 30.82 -6.93 6.92
CA ASN A 46 30.06 -6.89 5.66
C ASN A 46 28.81 -7.79 5.65
N GLN A 47 28.47 -8.37 6.80
CA GLN A 47 27.31 -9.23 6.97
C GLN A 47 26.69 -9.03 8.36
N GLU A 48 25.37 -9.18 8.44
CA GLU A 48 24.64 -9.20 9.70
C GLU A 48 25.13 -10.36 10.57
N GLN A 49 25.45 -10.07 11.83
CA GLN A 49 25.87 -11.08 12.79
C GLN A 49 25.86 -10.56 14.23
N HIS A 50 25.77 -11.50 15.16
CA HIS A 50 25.97 -11.26 16.60
C HIS A 50 27.25 -11.96 17.01
N LEU A 51 28.15 -11.22 17.62
CA LEU A 51 29.46 -11.75 17.98
C LEU A 51 29.97 -11.20 19.31
N TYR A 52 30.92 -11.92 19.91
CA TYR A 52 31.63 -11.49 21.06
C TYR A 52 33.07 -11.19 20.67
N ILE A 53 33.50 -9.96 20.93
CA ILE A 53 34.90 -9.54 20.74
C ILE A 53 35.61 -9.63 22.07
N LYS A 54 36.71 -10.35 22.10
CA LYS A 54 37.58 -10.44 23.26
C LYS A 54 38.81 -9.55 23.06
N LEU A 55 39.02 -8.62 23.98
CA LEU A 55 40.25 -7.86 24.11
C LEU A 55 41.12 -8.52 25.16
N ARG A 56 42.35 -8.85 24.79
CA ARG A 56 43.42 -9.23 25.72
C ARG A 56 44.52 -8.18 25.69
N VAL A 57 44.97 -7.76 26.84
CA VAL A 57 46.07 -6.82 27.06
C VAL A 57 47.11 -7.49 27.88
N ASP A 58 48.27 -7.74 27.32
CA ASP A 58 49.42 -8.36 28.00
C ASP A 58 50.45 -7.30 28.35
N THR A 59 50.94 -7.32 29.59
CA THR A 59 52.02 -6.47 30.07
C THR A 59 53.12 -7.36 30.73
N PRO A 60 54.31 -6.81 31.04
CA PRO A 60 55.33 -7.57 31.73
C PRO A 60 54.88 -8.10 33.13
N GLU A 61 53.93 -7.43 33.76
CA GLU A 61 53.40 -7.76 35.09
C GLU A 61 52.20 -8.73 35.06
N GLY A 62 51.62 -8.98 33.88
CA GLY A 62 50.45 -9.85 33.75
C GLY A 62 49.55 -9.49 32.60
N TYR A 63 48.35 -10.04 32.59
CA TYR A 63 47.37 -9.73 31.52
C TYR A 63 45.99 -9.39 32.08
N ALA A 64 45.20 -8.72 31.27
CA ALA A 64 43.78 -8.48 31.49
C ALA A 64 42.98 -8.87 30.24
N GLU A 65 41.76 -9.34 30.44
CA GLU A 65 40.84 -9.67 29.35
C GLU A 65 39.48 -9.04 29.61
N GLU A 66 38.83 -8.60 28.52
CA GLU A 66 37.46 -8.09 28.52
C GLU A 66 36.74 -8.63 27.31
N GLU A 67 35.47 -8.95 27.49
CA GLU A 67 34.60 -9.42 26.43
C GLU A 67 33.47 -8.42 26.17
N LEU A 68 33.23 -8.10 24.91
CA LEU A 68 32.24 -7.13 24.45
C LEU A 68 31.27 -7.81 23.46
N LYS A 69 29.99 -7.55 23.64
CA LYS A 69 28.98 -7.98 22.65
C LYS A 69 28.88 -6.95 21.55
N VAL A 70 28.91 -7.39 20.30
CA VAL A 70 28.69 -6.56 19.12
C VAL A 70 27.54 -7.14 18.28
N GLU A 71 26.60 -6.28 17.91
CA GLU A 71 25.48 -6.59 17.03
C GLU A 71 25.66 -5.80 15.73
N VAL A 72 25.94 -6.52 14.65
CA VAL A 72 26.02 -5.98 13.30
C VAL A 72 24.66 -6.17 12.65
N LEU A 73 23.96 -5.08 12.35
CA LEU A 73 22.61 -5.08 11.80
C LEU A 73 22.62 -4.76 10.30
N GLU A 74 21.63 -5.28 9.58
CA GLU A 74 21.40 -4.92 8.19
C GLU A 74 21.13 -3.42 8.02
N LEU A 75 21.41 -2.91 6.80
CA LEU A 75 20.98 -1.58 6.38
C LEU A 75 19.47 -1.56 6.22
N THR A 76 18.83 -0.52 6.70
CA THR A 76 17.37 -0.30 6.60
C THR A 76 17.03 0.99 5.87
N PRO A 77 17.21 1.03 4.52
CA PRO A 77 16.75 2.17 3.73
C PRO A 77 15.25 2.40 3.89
N PRO A 78 14.72 3.61 3.70
CA PRO A 78 13.30 3.86 3.75
C PRO A 78 12.55 3.03 2.71
N THR A 79 11.29 2.70 2.96
CA THR A 79 10.41 2.11 1.95
C THR A 79 9.35 3.10 1.52
N ILE A 80 8.99 3.09 0.22
CA ILE A 80 7.97 3.97 -0.35
C ILE A 80 6.86 3.11 -0.95
N SER A 81 5.63 3.31 -0.49
CA SER A 81 4.42 2.73 -1.07
C SER A 81 3.49 3.84 -1.54
N ILE A 82 3.16 3.85 -2.81
CA ILE A 82 2.18 4.75 -3.42
C ILE A 82 1.16 3.94 -4.21
N ILE A 83 -0.11 4.25 -4.01
CA ILE A 83 -1.21 3.56 -4.69
C ILE A 83 -1.43 4.24 -6.04
N ILE A 84 -1.09 3.54 -7.11
CA ILE A 84 -1.40 3.95 -8.48
C ILE A 84 -2.56 3.09 -8.98
N PRO A 85 -3.66 3.69 -9.49
CA PRO A 85 -4.73 2.95 -10.11
C PRO A 85 -4.23 2.07 -11.28
N SER A 86 -4.84 0.92 -11.51
CA SER A 86 -4.40 -0.05 -12.55
C SER A 86 -4.37 0.53 -13.97
N LYS A 87 -5.12 1.61 -14.23
CA LYS A 87 -5.16 2.36 -15.50
C LYS A 87 -4.33 3.66 -15.48
N GLY A 88 -3.41 3.78 -14.52
CA GLY A 88 -2.60 4.98 -14.33
C GLY A 88 -3.27 6.04 -13.45
N LEU A 89 -2.49 6.98 -12.97
CA LEU A 89 -2.97 8.11 -12.20
C LEU A 89 -3.41 9.23 -13.15
N LYS A 90 -4.68 9.61 -13.10
CA LYS A 90 -5.24 10.71 -13.90
C LYS A 90 -5.69 11.85 -13.00
N VAL A 91 -5.42 13.06 -13.40
CA VAL A 91 -5.75 14.29 -12.67
C VAL A 91 -6.41 15.28 -13.63
N PRO A 92 -7.54 15.92 -13.29
CA PRO A 92 -8.09 16.96 -14.12
C PRO A 92 -7.15 18.17 -14.20
N GLN A 93 -7.07 18.80 -15.37
CA GLN A 93 -6.33 20.06 -15.52
C GLN A 93 -6.83 21.15 -14.55
N ASN A 94 -5.96 22.06 -14.16
CA ASN A 94 -6.26 23.15 -13.23
C ASN A 94 -6.81 22.70 -11.86
N THR A 95 -6.46 21.50 -11.42
CA THR A 95 -6.89 20.93 -10.15
C THR A 95 -5.67 20.57 -9.30
N ASP A 96 -5.71 20.94 -8.02
CA ASP A 96 -4.71 20.50 -7.05
C ASP A 96 -4.96 19.02 -6.68
N TYR A 97 -3.93 18.21 -6.85
CA TYR A 97 -3.96 16.80 -6.45
C TYR A 97 -2.84 16.50 -5.46
N ILE A 98 -3.20 15.96 -4.30
CA ILE A 98 -2.23 15.68 -3.24
C ILE A 98 -1.70 14.24 -3.41
N LEU A 99 -0.40 14.14 -3.71
CA LEU A 99 0.35 12.90 -3.70
C LEU A 99 0.86 12.66 -2.28
N SER A 100 0.39 11.60 -1.63
CA SER A 100 0.73 11.28 -0.23
C SER A 100 1.07 9.79 -0.11
N PRO A 101 2.33 9.41 -0.38
CA PRO A 101 2.78 8.04 -0.21
C PRO A 101 2.85 7.62 1.24
N ASP A 102 2.78 6.33 1.49
CA ASP A 102 3.18 5.76 2.76
C ASP A 102 4.68 5.49 2.73
N ILE A 103 5.41 6.09 3.67
CA ILE A 103 6.87 5.97 3.77
C ILE A 103 7.19 5.46 5.17
N GLN A 104 7.89 4.32 5.23
CA GLN A 104 8.37 3.69 6.46
C GLN A 104 9.88 3.89 6.57
N HIS A 105 10.36 4.31 7.72
CA HIS A 105 11.77 4.49 8.03
C HIS A 105 12.02 4.46 9.55
N ASP A 106 13.23 4.11 9.95
CA ASP A 106 13.63 3.97 11.35
C ASP A 106 14.46 5.18 11.86
N ASP A 107 14.97 6.02 10.95
CA ASP A 107 15.84 7.16 11.27
C ASP A 107 15.06 8.47 11.18
N LEU A 108 14.91 9.17 12.32
CA LEU A 108 14.21 10.45 12.40
C LEU A 108 15.13 11.65 12.15
N GLU A 109 16.44 11.52 12.38
CA GLU A 109 17.36 12.67 12.31
C GLU A 109 17.91 12.91 10.91
N ASN A 110 18.17 11.84 10.15
CA ASN A 110 18.80 11.92 8.83
C ASN A 110 17.83 11.56 7.68
N PHE A 111 16.55 11.47 8.00
CA PHE A 111 15.54 11.16 7.00
C PHE A 111 15.23 12.37 6.12
N ARG A 112 15.21 12.15 4.79
CA ARG A 112 14.91 13.15 3.77
C ARG A 112 13.95 12.62 2.74
N ILE A 113 13.09 13.50 2.24
CA ILE A 113 12.19 13.26 1.12
C ILE A 113 12.47 14.31 0.06
N GLU A 114 12.48 13.91 -1.20
CA GLU A 114 12.56 14.80 -2.36
C GLU A 114 11.55 14.33 -3.41
N TRP A 115 10.74 15.28 -3.86
CA TRP A 115 9.92 15.14 -5.05
C TRP A 115 10.66 15.78 -6.20
N VAL A 116 10.85 15.04 -7.28
CA VAL A 116 11.63 15.48 -8.45
C VAL A 116 10.73 15.40 -9.68
N ARG A 117 10.78 16.45 -10.48
CA ARG A 117 10.12 16.56 -11.76
C ARG A 117 11.05 17.24 -12.76
N ASP A 118 11.17 16.69 -13.97
CA ASP A 118 12.05 17.22 -15.03
C ASP A 118 13.51 17.44 -14.57
N GLY A 119 13.96 16.64 -13.57
CA GLY A 119 15.30 16.72 -12.98
C GLY A 119 15.46 17.76 -11.88
N GLU A 120 14.42 18.53 -11.56
CA GLU A 120 14.41 19.55 -10.51
C GLU A 120 13.65 19.09 -9.27
N ILE A 121 14.12 19.47 -8.08
CA ILE A 121 13.41 19.22 -6.81
C ILE A 121 12.24 20.20 -6.71
N VAL A 122 11.01 19.65 -6.67
CA VAL A 122 9.75 20.42 -6.60
C VAL A 122 9.08 20.36 -5.23
N GLY A 123 9.59 19.53 -4.30
CA GLY A 123 9.08 19.43 -2.93
C GLY A 123 9.97 18.55 -2.05
N THR A 124 9.89 18.77 -0.72
CA THR A 124 10.65 18.03 0.29
C THR A 124 9.79 17.52 1.44
N GLU A 125 8.49 17.76 1.38
CA GLU A 125 7.53 17.31 2.38
C GLU A 125 7.00 15.91 2.07
N LYS A 126 6.41 15.23 3.07
CA LYS A 126 5.80 13.91 2.89
C LYS A 126 4.72 13.90 1.80
N ALA A 127 3.98 14.98 1.66
CA ALA A 127 2.96 15.15 0.64
C ALA A 127 3.37 16.22 -0.37
N TYR A 128 3.12 15.96 -1.64
CA TYR A 128 3.36 16.91 -2.73
C TYR A 128 2.04 17.27 -3.40
N THR A 129 1.78 18.58 -3.59
CA THR A 129 0.61 19.04 -4.34
C THR A 129 0.99 19.19 -5.81
N PHE A 130 0.48 18.28 -6.61
CA PHE A 130 0.61 18.31 -8.07
C PHE A 130 -0.48 19.21 -8.65
N HIS A 131 -0.10 20.15 -9.51
CA HIS A 131 -1.02 21.05 -10.21
C HIS A 131 -0.50 21.34 -11.61
N GLU A 132 -1.33 21.09 -12.64
CA GLU A 132 -0.96 21.38 -14.02
C GLU A 132 -2.14 21.94 -14.81
N LYS A 133 -1.80 22.82 -15.77
CA LYS A 133 -2.76 23.47 -16.68
C LYS A 133 -2.80 22.80 -18.05
N GLU A 134 -1.67 22.27 -18.47
CA GLU A 134 -1.54 21.68 -19.81
C GLU A 134 -1.84 20.18 -19.76
N LEU A 135 -2.57 19.70 -20.76
CA LEU A 135 -2.83 18.27 -20.92
C LEU A 135 -1.53 17.55 -21.26
N GLY A 136 -1.33 16.37 -20.70
CA GLY A 136 -0.12 15.60 -20.99
C GLY A 136 0.21 14.59 -19.89
N THR A 137 1.32 13.91 -20.07
CA THR A 137 1.85 12.97 -19.09
C THR A 137 3.10 13.57 -18.46
N TYR A 138 3.15 13.56 -17.15
CA TYR A 138 4.20 14.13 -16.32
C TYR A 138 4.81 13.05 -15.46
N SER A 139 6.12 12.83 -15.63
CA SER A 139 6.85 11.87 -14.80
C SER A 139 7.26 12.51 -13.49
N ILE A 140 6.91 11.86 -12.41
CA ILE A 140 7.21 12.27 -11.04
C ILE A 140 8.08 11.20 -10.40
N THR A 141 9.18 11.64 -9.78
CA THR A 141 10.04 10.80 -8.95
C THR A 141 9.91 11.21 -7.50
N ILE A 142 9.72 10.26 -6.61
CA ILE A 142 9.90 10.46 -5.17
C ILE A 142 11.13 9.69 -4.71
N ARG A 143 11.99 10.36 -3.94
CA ARG A 143 13.16 9.81 -3.27
C ARG A 143 12.97 9.92 -1.78
N ALA A 144 13.24 8.85 -1.07
CA ALA A 144 13.34 8.87 0.39
C ALA A 144 14.68 8.28 0.79
N SER A 145 15.42 8.99 1.62
CA SER A 145 16.76 8.59 2.05
C SER A 145 16.95 8.75 3.55
N ASN A 146 17.79 7.89 4.11
CA ASN A 146 18.32 7.98 5.46
C ASN A 146 19.82 7.64 5.44
N ILE A 147 20.43 7.49 6.61
CA ILE A 147 21.85 7.10 6.72
C ILE A 147 22.15 5.73 6.09
N ASP A 148 21.16 4.84 6.03
CA ASP A 148 21.33 3.46 5.55
C ASP A 148 21.15 3.31 4.03
N GLY A 149 20.59 4.34 3.36
CA GLY A 149 20.43 4.33 1.91
C GLY A 149 19.26 5.15 1.40
N GLU A 150 18.95 4.93 0.13
CA GLU A 150 17.91 5.63 -0.62
C GLU A 150 16.96 4.65 -1.29
N THR A 151 15.69 5.01 -1.34
CA THR A 151 14.67 4.35 -2.16
C THR A 151 14.03 5.36 -3.10
N ILE A 152 13.90 4.97 -4.36
CA ILE A 152 13.35 5.80 -5.43
C ILE A 152 12.10 5.12 -5.99
N ARG A 153 11.05 5.92 -6.28
CA ARG A 153 9.85 5.51 -7.00
C ARG A 153 9.52 6.51 -8.08
N ASP A 154 9.41 6.00 -9.31
CA ASP A 154 8.98 6.75 -10.48
C ASP A 154 7.55 6.35 -10.83
N PHE A 155 6.74 7.34 -11.22
CA PHE A 155 5.40 7.12 -11.73
C PHE A 155 4.95 8.31 -12.58
N ASP A 156 3.97 8.05 -13.43
CA ASP A 156 3.42 9.07 -14.31
C ASP A 156 2.07 9.57 -13.81
N VAL A 157 1.84 10.87 -13.99
CA VAL A 157 0.56 11.54 -13.78
C VAL A 157 0.06 12.06 -15.13
N GLU A 158 -1.08 11.55 -15.58
CA GLU A 158 -1.73 12.01 -16.81
C GLU A 158 -2.73 13.12 -16.48
N VAL A 159 -2.49 14.31 -17.02
CA VAL A 159 -3.41 15.45 -16.90
C VAL A 159 -4.45 15.36 -18.00
N VAL A 160 -5.71 15.28 -17.62
CA VAL A 160 -6.86 15.12 -18.50
C VAL A 160 -7.82 16.30 -18.39
N GLU A 161 -8.61 16.56 -19.44
CA GLU A 161 -9.60 17.64 -19.42
C GLU A 161 -10.68 17.38 -18.35
N THR A 162 -11.17 16.14 -18.30
CA THR A 162 -12.14 15.67 -17.32
C THR A 162 -11.83 14.24 -16.89
N MET A 163 -12.15 13.89 -15.64
CA MET A 163 -11.94 12.52 -15.16
C MET A 163 -12.82 11.52 -15.94
N PRO A 164 -12.25 10.45 -16.48
CA PRO A 164 -12.98 9.46 -17.26
C PRO A 164 -13.70 8.45 -16.35
N TYR A 165 -14.55 8.93 -15.46
CA TYR A 165 -15.34 8.06 -14.60
C TYR A 165 -16.19 7.08 -15.42
N SER A 166 -16.20 5.83 -15.01
CA SER A 166 -17.07 4.83 -15.63
C SER A 166 -17.68 3.89 -14.60
N VAL A 167 -18.95 3.55 -14.83
CA VAL A 167 -19.72 2.58 -14.05
C VAL A 167 -20.37 1.61 -15.01
N ARG A 168 -20.08 0.32 -14.88
CA ARG A 168 -20.67 -0.70 -15.76
C ARG A 168 -20.89 -2.01 -15.03
N PHE A 169 -21.82 -2.82 -15.47
CA PHE A 169 -21.92 -4.21 -15.01
C PHE A 169 -21.04 -5.12 -15.86
N PRO A 170 -20.36 -6.09 -15.25
CA PRO A 170 -19.60 -7.08 -16.00
C PRO A 170 -20.55 -7.96 -16.82
N THR A 171 -20.12 -8.40 -18.00
CA THR A 171 -20.80 -9.43 -18.77
C THR A 171 -20.62 -10.78 -18.07
N PRO A 172 -21.70 -11.49 -17.72
CA PRO A 172 -21.58 -12.82 -17.14
C PRO A 172 -21.00 -13.81 -18.14
N SER A 173 -20.26 -14.79 -17.64
CA SER A 173 -19.61 -15.82 -18.48
C SER A 173 -20.61 -16.66 -19.32
N TYR A 174 -21.86 -16.75 -18.88
CA TYR A 174 -22.90 -17.54 -19.55
C TYR A 174 -23.63 -16.79 -20.67
N THR A 175 -23.48 -15.45 -20.80
CA THR A 175 -24.14 -14.66 -21.86
C THR A 175 -23.23 -14.23 -22.98
N GLN A 176 -21.91 -14.16 -22.74
CA GLN A 176 -20.85 -13.69 -23.64
C GLN A 176 -20.98 -12.25 -24.19
N THR A 177 -22.19 -11.77 -24.47
CA THR A 177 -22.43 -10.46 -25.12
C THR A 177 -23.39 -9.54 -24.37
N SER A 178 -24.19 -10.06 -23.42
CA SER A 178 -25.17 -9.28 -22.64
C SER A 178 -24.78 -9.16 -21.18
N THR A 179 -25.11 -8.03 -20.57
CA THR A 179 -24.99 -7.83 -19.11
C THR A 179 -26.18 -8.39 -18.33
N ASP A 180 -27.21 -8.94 -19.02
CA ASP A 180 -28.42 -9.47 -18.41
C ASP A 180 -28.14 -10.53 -17.36
N ARG A 181 -28.98 -10.58 -16.34
CA ARG A 181 -28.93 -11.59 -15.26
C ARG A 181 -30.21 -12.43 -15.30
N TYR A 182 -30.05 -13.74 -15.17
CA TYR A 182 -31.16 -14.69 -15.16
C TYR A 182 -31.32 -15.28 -13.75
N THR A 183 -32.54 -15.38 -13.27
CA THR A 183 -32.88 -15.96 -11.99
C THR A 183 -34.31 -16.50 -11.98
N PHE A 184 -34.75 -17.07 -10.88
CA PHE A 184 -36.11 -17.55 -10.64
C PHE A 184 -36.75 -16.81 -9.46
N ALA A 185 -38.06 -16.79 -9.39
CA ALA A 185 -38.78 -16.18 -8.27
C ALA A 185 -38.32 -16.75 -6.91
N GLY A 186 -37.97 -15.90 -5.98
CA GLY A 186 -37.43 -16.23 -4.66
C GLY A 186 -35.92 -16.55 -4.64
N ARG A 187 -35.22 -16.59 -5.79
CA ARG A 187 -33.76 -16.81 -5.84
C ARG A 187 -33.03 -15.47 -6.00
N PRO A 188 -32.10 -15.15 -5.08
CA PRO A 188 -31.39 -13.88 -5.15
C PRO A 188 -30.37 -13.84 -6.29
N VAL A 189 -30.19 -12.65 -6.88
CA VAL A 189 -29.06 -12.28 -7.73
C VAL A 189 -28.27 -11.19 -7.05
N TYR A 190 -26.92 -11.29 -7.12
CA TYR A 190 -26.02 -10.31 -6.53
C TYR A 190 -25.43 -9.45 -7.65
N LEU A 191 -25.67 -8.15 -7.55
CA LEU A 191 -25.27 -7.16 -8.55
C LEU A 191 -24.12 -6.34 -7.99
N ARG A 192 -23.00 -6.32 -8.71
CA ARG A 192 -21.81 -5.57 -8.34
C ARG A 192 -21.28 -4.82 -9.56
N PRO A 193 -21.33 -3.49 -9.58
CA PRO A 193 -20.75 -2.71 -10.67
C PRO A 193 -19.23 -2.72 -10.63
N LEU A 194 -18.62 -2.60 -11.80
CA LEU A 194 -17.22 -2.26 -11.98
C LEU A 194 -17.11 -0.74 -12.09
N LEU A 195 -16.18 -0.19 -11.34
CA LEU A 195 -15.94 1.26 -11.28
C LEU A 195 -14.55 1.57 -11.81
N GLU A 196 -14.40 2.70 -12.48
CA GLU A 196 -13.12 3.26 -12.89
C GLU A 196 -13.00 4.69 -12.40
N TYR A 197 -11.86 5.03 -11.78
CA TYR A 197 -11.52 6.35 -11.26
C TYR A 197 -12.38 6.89 -10.09
N PHE A 198 -13.19 6.07 -9.45
CA PHE A 198 -13.88 6.42 -8.22
C PHE A 198 -13.03 6.07 -7.00
N ASP A 199 -12.70 7.07 -6.17
CA ASP A 199 -11.93 6.90 -4.92
C ASP A 199 -12.86 6.76 -3.71
N TYR A 200 -13.95 7.53 -3.68
CA TYR A 200 -14.94 7.57 -2.58
C TYR A 200 -16.37 7.33 -3.09
N PRO A 201 -16.66 6.18 -3.70
CA PRO A 201 -17.96 5.91 -4.31
C PRO A 201 -19.07 5.77 -3.26
N GLN A 202 -20.15 6.48 -3.49
CA GLN A 202 -21.44 6.29 -2.81
C GLN A 202 -22.42 5.65 -3.76
N TYR A 203 -23.22 4.71 -3.28
CA TYR A 203 -24.12 3.92 -4.10
C TYR A 203 -25.57 4.21 -3.73
N GLN A 204 -26.45 4.29 -4.75
CA GLN A 204 -27.88 4.31 -4.61
C GLN A 204 -28.52 3.39 -5.63
N TRP A 205 -29.23 2.37 -5.16
CA TRP A 205 -29.87 1.38 -6.03
C TRP A 205 -31.34 1.71 -6.29
N GLN A 206 -31.82 1.32 -7.47
CA GLN A 206 -33.20 1.46 -7.91
C GLN A 206 -33.65 0.16 -8.58
N VAL A 207 -34.93 -0.18 -8.45
CA VAL A 207 -35.56 -1.29 -9.16
C VAL A 207 -36.79 -0.75 -9.87
N ASN A 208 -36.85 -0.89 -11.21
CA ASN A 208 -37.91 -0.34 -12.08
C ASN A 208 -38.20 1.15 -11.79
N GLY A 209 -37.14 1.93 -11.58
CA GLY A 209 -37.20 3.36 -11.28
C GLY A 209 -37.54 3.71 -9.82
N LYS A 210 -37.85 2.74 -8.98
CA LYS A 210 -38.11 2.97 -7.56
C LYS A 210 -36.80 2.90 -6.75
N ILE A 211 -36.51 3.95 -5.99
CA ILE A 211 -35.33 4.00 -5.10
C ILE A 211 -35.47 2.96 -3.99
N MET A 212 -34.40 2.23 -3.75
CA MET A 212 -34.24 1.30 -2.65
C MET A 212 -33.49 1.99 -1.52
N GLU A 213 -34.19 2.67 -0.62
CA GLU A 213 -33.63 3.62 0.35
C GLU A 213 -32.49 3.02 1.23
N ALA A 214 -32.60 1.76 1.63
CA ALA A 214 -31.57 1.08 2.44
C ALA A 214 -30.44 0.43 1.61
N ALA A 215 -30.50 0.51 0.28
CA ALA A 215 -29.52 -0.12 -0.60
C ALA A 215 -28.42 0.89 -0.98
N THR A 216 -27.40 0.97 -0.14
CA THR A 216 -26.25 1.89 -0.31
C THR A 216 -24.91 1.15 -0.40
N ASP A 217 -24.93 -0.16 -0.37
CA ASP A 217 -23.72 -1.00 -0.48
C ASP A 217 -23.29 -1.19 -1.92
N ARG A 218 -22.00 -1.46 -2.13
CA ARG A 218 -21.44 -1.79 -3.44
C ARG A 218 -22.07 -3.01 -4.10
N VAL A 219 -22.52 -3.96 -3.29
CA VAL A 219 -23.18 -5.18 -3.75
C VAL A 219 -24.65 -5.13 -3.36
N PHE A 220 -25.52 -5.16 -4.37
CA PHE A 220 -26.96 -5.21 -4.16
C PHE A 220 -27.49 -6.64 -4.33
N LYS A 221 -28.13 -7.16 -3.27
CA LYS A 221 -28.85 -8.44 -3.29
C LYS A 221 -30.29 -8.19 -3.73
N PHE A 222 -30.60 -8.56 -4.96
CA PHE A 222 -31.96 -8.45 -5.50
C PHE A 222 -32.64 -9.82 -5.55
N THR A 223 -33.84 -9.95 -4.99
CA THR A 223 -34.64 -11.19 -4.96
C THR A 223 -36.00 -10.91 -5.58
N PRO A 224 -36.21 -11.17 -6.89
CA PRO A 224 -37.51 -11.00 -7.51
C PRO A 224 -38.51 -12.02 -6.94
N THR A 225 -39.76 -11.60 -6.73
CA THR A 225 -40.81 -12.45 -6.16
C THR A 225 -41.74 -13.04 -7.23
N THR A 226 -41.76 -12.44 -8.41
CA THR A 226 -42.60 -12.87 -9.53
C THR A 226 -41.78 -12.98 -10.82
N PRO A 227 -42.13 -13.87 -11.75
CA PRO A 227 -41.53 -13.89 -13.07
C PRO A 227 -41.74 -12.57 -13.82
N GLY A 228 -40.78 -12.18 -14.64
CA GLY A 228 -40.81 -10.95 -15.40
C GLY A 228 -39.43 -10.30 -15.59
N GLU A 229 -39.40 -9.15 -16.22
CA GLU A 229 -38.21 -8.34 -16.43
C GLU A 229 -38.12 -7.23 -15.40
N TYR A 230 -36.94 -7.06 -14.81
CA TYR A 230 -36.64 -6.02 -13.84
C TYR A 230 -35.43 -5.20 -14.32
N PHE A 231 -35.56 -3.89 -14.32
CA PHE A 231 -34.46 -2.98 -14.60
C PHE A 231 -33.88 -2.50 -13.26
N VAL A 232 -32.69 -3.00 -12.94
CA VAL A 232 -31.98 -2.64 -11.72
C VAL A 232 -30.89 -1.64 -12.07
N ALA A 233 -31.01 -0.42 -11.54
CA ALA A 233 -30.06 0.64 -11.76
C ALA A 233 -29.24 0.92 -10.50
N VAL A 234 -27.98 1.33 -10.68
CA VAL A 234 -27.16 1.90 -9.63
C VAL A 234 -26.65 3.27 -10.07
N THR A 235 -26.85 4.25 -9.22
CA THR A 235 -26.19 5.56 -9.31
C THR A 235 -24.99 5.54 -8.39
N VAL A 236 -23.81 5.78 -8.96
CA VAL A 236 -22.58 5.91 -8.20
C VAL A 236 -22.17 7.37 -8.22
N THR A 237 -21.99 7.95 -7.04
CA THR A 237 -21.57 9.34 -6.86
C THR A 237 -20.20 9.37 -6.22
N GLU A 238 -19.25 10.08 -6.81
CA GLU A 238 -17.98 10.39 -6.16
C GLU A 238 -18.21 11.42 -5.07
N LYS A 239 -17.90 11.08 -3.82
CA LYS A 239 -18.09 11.97 -2.68
C LYS A 239 -16.91 11.93 -1.74
N MET A 240 -16.04 12.92 -1.86
CA MET A 240 -14.90 13.07 -0.93
C MET A 240 -15.39 13.24 0.52
N PRO A 241 -14.76 12.55 1.49
CA PRO A 241 -15.09 12.74 2.91
C PRO A 241 -14.74 14.15 3.38
N ASN A 242 -15.56 14.71 4.25
CA ASN A 242 -15.35 16.05 4.82
C ASN A 242 -14.10 16.17 5.72
N THR A 243 -13.48 15.05 6.07
CA THR A 243 -12.33 14.95 6.99
C THR A 243 -10.96 15.04 6.31
N GLN A 244 -10.89 15.03 4.98
CA GLN A 244 -9.63 15.30 4.28
C GLN A 244 -9.30 16.79 4.37
N PRO A 245 -8.07 17.18 4.77
CA PRO A 245 -7.66 18.58 4.72
C PRO A 245 -7.69 19.02 3.26
N LEU A 246 -8.67 19.86 2.93
CA LEU A 246 -8.76 20.46 1.61
C LEU A 246 -7.61 21.44 1.45
N SER A 247 -6.69 21.20 0.53
CA SER A 247 -5.99 22.32 -0.10
C SER A 247 -7.08 23.21 -0.72
N ARG A 248 -6.94 24.53 -0.58
CA ARG A 248 -8.02 25.53 -0.75
C ARG A 248 -8.70 25.57 -2.14
N ASN A 249 -8.29 24.73 -3.10
CA ASN A 249 -8.71 24.78 -4.50
C ASN A 249 -9.18 23.45 -5.10
N ILE A 250 -9.42 22.39 -4.31
CA ILE A 250 -10.02 21.18 -4.86
C ILE A 250 -11.49 21.48 -5.15
N THR A 251 -11.83 21.64 -6.41
CA THR A 251 -13.22 21.69 -6.86
C THR A 251 -13.83 20.32 -6.60
N ARG A 252 -14.72 20.21 -5.61
CA ARG A 252 -15.46 18.99 -5.30
C ARG A 252 -16.36 18.67 -6.49
N SER A 253 -15.96 17.74 -7.32
CA SER A 253 -16.81 17.18 -8.35
C SER A 253 -17.74 16.15 -7.71
N ASN A 254 -19.01 16.48 -7.55
CA ASN A 254 -20.05 15.50 -7.23
C ASN A 254 -20.51 14.84 -8.54
N THR A 255 -19.60 14.12 -9.20
CA THR A 255 -19.94 13.40 -10.43
C THR A 255 -20.75 12.17 -10.07
N SER A 256 -21.94 12.06 -10.67
CA SER A 256 -22.82 10.92 -10.52
C SER A 256 -23.00 10.22 -11.86
N ILE A 257 -22.81 8.92 -11.88
CA ILE A 257 -23.03 8.09 -13.07
C ILE A 257 -24.02 6.98 -12.74
N THR A 258 -25.01 6.81 -13.57
CA THR A 258 -26.02 5.76 -13.45
C THR A 258 -25.82 4.71 -14.53
N THR A 259 -25.85 3.45 -14.17
CA THR A 259 -25.87 2.31 -15.08
C THR A 259 -26.99 1.36 -14.70
N THR A 260 -27.52 0.64 -15.70
CA THR A 260 -28.65 -0.26 -15.51
C THR A 260 -28.31 -1.66 -16.02
N VAL A 261 -28.78 -2.66 -15.30
CA VAL A 261 -28.74 -4.06 -15.72
C VAL A 261 -30.15 -4.64 -15.74
N LYS A 262 -30.46 -5.45 -16.75
CA LYS A 262 -31.73 -6.16 -16.82
C LYS A 262 -31.60 -7.48 -16.05
N VAL A 263 -32.55 -7.77 -15.16
CA VAL A 263 -32.71 -9.04 -14.45
C VAL A 263 -33.97 -9.71 -14.96
N ILE A 264 -33.81 -10.87 -15.56
CA ILE A 264 -34.89 -11.69 -16.12
C ILE A 264 -35.21 -12.77 -15.10
N CYS A 265 -36.38 -12.70 -14.51
CA CYS A 265 -36.91 -13.72 -13.60
C CYS A 265 -37.80 -14.67 -14.39
N GLU A 266 -37.29 -15.88 -14.60
CA GLU A 266 -38.00 -16.93 -15.33
C GLU A 266 -38.97 -17.69 -14.43
N GLU A 267 -39.98 -18.31 -15.05
CA GLU A 267 -40.80 -19.29 -14.36
C GLU A 267 -39.97 -20.53 -14.06
N LYS A 268 -40.15 -21.11 -12.86
CA LYS A 268 -39.47 -22.37 -12.50
C LYS A 268 -40.06 -23.46 -13.40
N THR A 269 -39.16 -24.18 -14.10
CA THR A 269 -39.52 -25.40 -14.79
C THR A 269 -39.94 -26.47 -13.78
N GLU A 270 -40.78 -27.44 -14.19
CA GLU A 270 -41.20 -28.53 -13.31
C GLU A 270 -40.01 -29.30 -12.71
N GLN A 271 -38.91 -29.47 -13.47
CA GLN A 271 -37.69 -30.11 -12.99
C GLN A 271 -37.01 -29.33 -11.87
N GLU A 272 -37.04 -28.02 -11.88
CA GLU A 272 -36.43 -27.18 -10.83
C GLU A 272 -37.31 -27.08 -9.60
N ARG A 273 -38.63 -27.10 -9.76
CA ARG A 273 -39.56 -27.27 -8.64
C ARG A 273 -39.35 -28.59 -7.91
N TYR A 274 -39.08 -29.68 -8.68
CA TYR A 274 -38.78 -30.99 -8.12
C TYR A 274 -37.45 -31.03 -7.38
N ARG A 275 -36.39 -30.46 -7.93
CA ARG A 275 -35.07 -30.35 -7.27
C ARG A 275 -35.08 -29.55 -5.98
N GLN A 276 -35.88 -28.49 -5.90
CA GLN A 276 -36.02 -27.71 -4.66
C GLN A 276 -36.85 -28.44 -3.61
N ALA A 277 -37.91 -29.13 -3.99
CA ALA A 277 -38.70 -29.94 -3.08
C ALA A 277 -37.88 -31.12 -2.49
N THR A 278 -37.00 -31.75 -3.30
CA THR A 278 -36.12 -32.82 -2.82
C THR A 278 -34.98 -32.28 -1.95
N ALA A 279 -34.42 -31.10 -2.23
CA ALA A 279 -33.39 -30.48 -1.40
C ALA A 279 -33.92 -30.03 -0.02
N THR A 280 -35.18 -29.56 0.07
CA THR A 280 -35.85 -29.24 1.37
C THR A 280 -36.25 -30.46 2.15
N SER A 281 -36.52 -31.61 1.52
CA SER A 281 -36.87 -32.86 2.20
C SER A 281 -35.64 -33.63 2.72
N SER A 282 -34.45 -33.43 2.14
CA SER A 282 -33.20 -34.03 2.62
C SER A 282 -32.55 -33.33 3.81
N GLY A 283 -33.04 -32.15 4.20
CA GLY A 283 -32.56 -31.38 5.37
C GLY A 283 -33.29 -31.65 6.69
N ILE A 284 -34.13 -32.67 6.78
CA ILE A 284 -34.92 -33.00 8.00
C ILE A 284 -34.35 -34.22 8.77
N TRP A 285 -33.26 -34.83 8.29
CA TRP A 285 -32.61 -35.93 9.00
C TRP A 285 -31.11 -35.67 9.11
N ASP A 286 -30.71 -34.85 10.13
CA ASP A 286 -29.50 -35.02 10.94
C ASP A 286 -29.63 -34.23 12.23
#